data_052b1170ef2875c9beb46c3ddafd57d0
#
_entry.id   052b1170ef2875c9beb46c3ddafd57d0
#
_cell.length_a   1.000
_cell.length_b   1.000
_cell.length_c   1.000
_cell.angle_alpha   90.00
_cell.angle_beta   90.00
_cell.angle_gamma   90.00
#
_symmetry.space_group_name_H-M   'P 1'
#
loop_
_entity.id
_entity.type
_entity.pdbx_description
1 polymer ?
#
loop_
_entity_poly.entity_id
_entity_poly.type
_entity_poly.pdbx_seq_one_letter_code
_entity_poly.pdbx_strand_id
1 'polypeptide(L)'
;VDPVFDPSLFVEIRKRVGHKEFDSMSADLIRTVKGKKDGSHNKKHKKEDSDEPSNKGKLQSDATVADQYITFPTDNGILNESRKKCEGLIDKLYHHAGSQGVKPRTYRRTMDKDWLDYSKKKKKTEATHRKMTRKLLESLKRDIKHIDRMLDQVELRGEQMPVTHRDLRLLWIIRTAYQQQRYMYDTNTHSCADRIVSIYQPHVRPIPRGKLGSQIEFGSKLGVSLDDGFARITTFSWDAYHEAGDLIKQVEEYRALHGHYPELVQVDKIYATQENRRWLKERDIKITAPPLGRRPAKEKQSYSQKRKARKEAAERNRIEGKFGQGKNGYALNQIRARLKETSESWVACIFFVMNLIHLEANHFFGSFFKWITSLAEGGALDTANMIQFFYYRISEQSRN
;
A
#
# COMPACT_ATOMS: atom_id res chain seq x y z
N VAL A 1 0.87 -19.09 29.45
CA VAL A 1 -0.23 -19.50 28.55
C VAL A 1 0.43 -19.77 27.21
N ASP A 2 0.43 -21.05 26.82
CA ASP A 2 0.96 -21.45 25.51
C ASP A 2 0.13 -20.80 24.40
N PRO A 3 0.77 -20.33 23.31
CA PRO A 3 0.03 -19.75 22.19
C PRO A 3 -0.91 -20.81 21.60
N VAL A 4 -2.15 -20.44 21.35
CA VAL A 4 -3.21 -21.34 20.85
C VAL A 4 -2.81 -21.97 19.49
N PHE A 5 -1.92 -21.32 18.75
CA PHE A 5 -1.37 -21.82 17.48
C PHE A 5 -0.07 -21.08 17.11
N ASP A 6 0.72 -21.70 16.26
CA ASP A 6 1.97 -21.14 15.75
C ASP A 6 1.69 -19.90 14.89
N PRO A 7 2.43 -18.78 15.06
CA PRO A 7 2.27 -17.57 14.26
C PRO A 7 2.40 -17.79 12.75
N SER A 8 3.09 -18.85 12.30
CA SER A 8 3.19 -19.20 10.87
C SER A 8 1.83 -19.57 10.25
N LEU A 9 0.88 -20.07 11.06
CA LEU A 9 -0.47 -20.40 10.60
C LEU A 9 -1.20 -19.16 10.05
N PHE A 10 -1.00 -17.98 10.66
CA PHE A 10 -1.56 -16.72 10.13
C PHE A 10 -1.03 -16.39 8.73
N VAL A 11 0.22 -16.71 8.45
CA VAL A 11 0.81 -16.52 7.12
C VAL A 11 0.11 -17.42 6.10
N GLU A 12 -0.14 -18.68 6.45
CA GLU A 12 -0.81 -19.63 5.57
C GLU A 12 -2.30 -19.27 5.37
N ILE A 13 -3.01 -18.90 6.44
CA ILE A 13 -4.40 -18.44 6.36
C ILE A 13 -4.47 -17.22 5.43
N ARG A 14 -3.62 -16.23 5.63
CA ARG A 14 -3.59 -15.01 4.82
C ARG A 14 -3.29 -15.26 3.34
N LYS A 15 -2.40 -16.22 3.03
CA LYS A 15 -2.12 -16.63 1.64
C LYS A 15 -3.35 -17.25 0.98
N ARG A 16 -4.12 -18.07 1.74
CA ARG A 16 -5.30 -18.76 1.23
C ARG A 16 -6.49 -17.83 1.05
N VAL A 17 -6.70 -16.90 2.00
CA VAL A 17 -7.84 -15.97 1.97
C VAL A 17 -7.71 -14.99 0.80
N GLY A 18 -6.50 -14.46 0.53
CA GLY A 18 -6.32 -13.51 -0.56
C GLY A 18 -6.83 -12.08 -0.24
N HIS A 19 -6.62 -11.14 -1.15
CA HIS A 19 -7.02 -9.75 -0.92
C HIS A 19 -8.52 -9.50 -1.16
N LYS A 20 -9.13 -10.19 -2.12
CA LYS A 20 -10.54 -10.03 -2.48
C LYS A 20 -11.48 -10.49 -1.36
N GLU A 21 -11.12 -11.59 -0.72
CA GLU A 21 -11.87 -12.16 0.38
C GLU A 21 -11.84 -11.24 1.61
N PHE A 22 -10.68 -10.63 1.92
CA PHE A 22 -10.59 -9.62 2.99
C PHE A 22 -11.43 -8.37 2.69
N ASP A 23 -11.50 -7.93 1.42
CA ASP A 23 -12.36 -6.81 1.03
C ASP A 23 -13.85 -7.20 1.15
N SER A 24 -14.23 -8.40 0.73
CA SER A 24 -15.59 -8.93 0.92
C SER A 24 -15.97 -9.00 2.40
N MET A 25 -15.10 -9.54 3.26
CA MET A 25 -15.31 -9.58 4.71
C MET A 25 -15.47 -8.16 5.29
N SER A 26 -14.71 -7.18 4.82
CA SER A 26 -14.84 -5.80 5.23
C SER A 26 -16.18 -5.20 4.80
N ALA A 27 -16.65 -5.51 3.59
CA ALA A 27 -17.97 -5.07 3.10
C ALA A 27 -19.11 -5.66 3.93
N ASP A 28 -19.06 -6.95 4.24
CA ASP A 28 -20.07 -7.63 5.05
C ASP A 28 -20.10 -7.12 6.49
N LEU A 29 -18.92 -6.82 7.05
CA LEU A 29 -18.80 -6.17 8.35
C LEU A 29 -19.56 -4.82 8.37
N ILE A 30 -19.33 -3.98 7.36
CA ILE A 30 -19.96 -2.66 7.25
C ILE A 30 -21.48 -2.80 7.08
N ARG A 31 -21.96 -3.71 6.21
CA ARG A 31 -23.39 -3.97 6.01
C ARG A 31 -24.07 -4.40 7.31
N THR A 32 -23.44 -5.31 8.07
CA THR A 32 -24.00 -5.81 9.33
C THR A 32 -24.12 -4.70 10.38
N VAL A 33 -23.14 -3.81 10.45
CA VAL A 33 -23.14 -2.70 11.43
C VAL A 33 -24.19 -1.65 11.08
N LYS A 34 -24.31 -1.29 9.80
CA LYS A 34 -25.24 -0.23 9.35
C LYS A 34 -26.67 -0.72 9.24
N GLY A 35 -26.91 -1.95 8.80
CA GLY A 35 -28.25 -2.54 8.79
C GLY A 35 -28.88 -2.62 10.19
N LYS A 36 -28.08 -2.76 11.26
CA LYS A 36 -28.56 -2.67 12.64
C LYS A 36 -28.91 -1.24 13.06
N LYS A 37 -28.21 -0.21 12.53
CA LYS A 37 -28.50 1.21 12.84
C LYS A 37 -29.81 1.66 12.18
N ASP A 38 -30.07 1.27 10.94
CA ASP A 38 -31.31 1.65 10.23
C ASP A 38 -32.56 0.98 10.81
N GLY A 39 -32.48 -0.25 11.31
CA GLY A 39 -33.55 -0.94 12.01
C GLY A 39 -33.94 -0.33 13.35
N SER A 40 -33.06 0.44 13.99
CA SER A 40 -33.31 1.09 15.31
C SER A 40 -33.98 2.45 15.21
N HIS A 41 -33.97 3.12 14.05
CA HIS A 41 -34.54 4.48 13.88
C HIS A 41 -35.87 4.55 13.13
N ASN A 42 -36.44 3.42 12.67
CA ASN A 42 -37.63 3.41 11.83
C ASN A 42 -38.92 3.22 12.63
N LYS A 43 -39.14 3.98 13.71
CA LYS A 43 -40.43 4.21 14.32
C LYS A 43 -40.73 5.71 14.45
N LYS A 44 -40.97 6.40 13.35
CA LYS A 44 -41.85 7.56 13.20
C LYS A 44 -41.59 8.28 11.86
N HIS A 45 -42.71 8.50 11.15
CA HIS A 45 -42.90 9.24 9.90
C HIS A 45 -42.74 8.45 8.59
N LYS A 46 -43.88 7.77 8.24
CA LYS A 46 -44.34 7.63 6.87
C LYS A 46 -44.66 9.01 6.33
N LYS A 47 -43.93 9.46 5.31
CA LYS A 47 -44.48 10.29 4.22
C LYS A 47 -44.04 9.62 2.93
N GLU A 48 -45.02 9.12 2.24
CA GLU A 48 -44.97 8.68 0.85
C GLU A 48 -44.67 9.89 -0.02
N ASP A 49 -43.72 9.73 -0.93
CA ASP A 49 -43.69 10.14 -2.34
C ASP A 49 -42.25 10.38 -2.77
N SER A 50 -41.72 9.40 -3.44
CA SER A 50 -40.70 9.33 -4.49
C SER A 50 -39.95 8.01 -4.41
N ASP A 51 -39.97 7.22 -5.47
CA ASP A 51 -39.43 5.86 -5.56
C ASP A 51 -37.87 5.79 -5.55
N GLU A 52 -37.17 6.90 -5.44
CA GLU A 52 -35.70 6.89 -5.32
C GLU A 52 -35.25 7.17 -3.88
N PRO A 53 -34.36 6.32 -3.34
CA PRO A 53 -33.81 6.53 -1.99
C PRO A 53 -33.00 7.83 -1.94
N SER A 54 -33.36 8.76 -1.05
CA SER A 54 -32.64 10.02 -0.86
C SER A 54 -31.18 9.78 -0.48
N ASN A 55 -30.26 10.58 -1.03
CA ASN A 55 -28.82 10.52 -0.71
C ASN A 55 -28.59 10.69 0.78
N LYS A 56 -27.76 9.82 1.38
CA LYS A 56 -27.47 9.82 2.83
C LYS A 56 -26.02 9.51 3.12
N GLY A 57 -25.50 10.09 4.20
CA GLY A 57 -24.15 9.81 4.70
C GLY A 57 -23.06 10.57 3.98
N LYS A 58 -21.82 10.28 4.37
CA LYS A 58 -20.61 10.97 3.89
C LYS A 58 -19.58 9.96 3.47
N LEU A 59 -18.95 10.20 2.33
CA LEU A 59 -17.84 9.42 1.81
C LEU A 59 -16.59 10.29 1.78
N GLN A 60 -15.50 9.84 2.38
CA GLN A 60 -14.18 10.45 2.23
C GLN A 60 -13.34 9.57 1.31
N SER A 61 -12.57 10.19 0.42
CA SER A 61 -11.71 9.46 -0.52
C SER A 61 -10.35 10.11 -0.60
N ASP A 62 -9.31 9.29 -0.54
CA ASP A 62 -7.94 9.71 -0.69
C ASP A 62 -7.06 8.51 -1.08
N ALA A 63 -5.80 8.76 -1.46
CA ALA A 63 -4.85 7.72 -1.79
C ALA A 63 -3.65 7.71 -0.83
N THR A 64 -3.14 6.51 -0.60
CA THR A 64 -1.91 6.31 0.17
C THR A 64 -1.02 5.27 -0.50
N VAL A 65 0.21 5.14 -0.02
CA VAL A 65 1.13 4.09 -0.46
C VAL A 65 1.38 3.12 0.69
N ALA A 66 1.30 1.83 0.39
CA ALA A 66 1.76 0.77 1.26
C ALA A 66 3.21 0.45 0.87
N ASP A 67 4.16 0.91 1.68
CA ASP A 67 5.58 0.78 1.37
C ASP A 67 6.07 -0.66 1.57
N GLN A 68 6.80 -1.16 0.58
CA GLN A 68 7.47 -2.46 0.66
C GLN A 68 8.77 -2.35 1.44
N TYR A 69 9.04 -3.33 2.28
CA TYR A 69 10.30 -3.45 2.97
C TYR A 69 11.40 -3.91 2.01
N ILE A 70 12.01 -2.94 1.32
CA ILE A 70 13.13 -3.14 0.41
C ILE A 70 14.29 -2.22 0.80
N THR A 71 15.50 -2.61 0.47
CA THR A 71 16.65 -1.70 0.55
C THR A 71 16.40 -0.53 -0.39
N PHE A 72 16.68 0.71 0.07
CA PHE A 72 16.48 1.90 -0.77
C PHE A 72 17.18 1.73 -2.13
N PRO A 73 16.41 1.71 -3.23
CA PRO A 73 16.97 1.35 -4.54
C PRO A 73 17.81 2.49 -5.11
N THR A 74 19.02 2.14 -5.48
CA THR A 74 19.90 2.98 -6.30
C THR A 74 20.32 2.17 -7.53
N ASP A 75 20.51 2.81 -8.68
CA ASP A 75 20.88 2.12 -9.93
C ASP A 75 22.12 1.27 -9.75
N ASN A 76 23.18 1.84 -9.16
CA ASN A 76 24.42 1.12 -8.87
C ASN A 76 24.23 0.01 -7.83
N GLY A 77 23.31 0.19 -6.87
CA GLY A 77 22.96 -0.83 -5.88
C GLY A 77 22.34 -2.07 -6.54
N ILE A 78 21.34 -1.85 -7.42
CA ILE A 78 20.65 -2.91 -8.17
C ILE A 78 21.64 -3.67 -9.08
N LEU A 79 22.50 -2.95 -9.79
CA LEU A 79 23.52 -3.54 -10.66
C LEU A 79 24.54 -4.37 -9.87
N ASN A 80 25.02 -3.86 -8.74
CA ASN A 80 25.98 -4.57 -7.90
C ASN A 80 25.38 -5.83 -7.27
N GLU A 81 24.14 -5.76 -6.83
CA GLU A 81 23.43 -6.92 -6.29
C GLU A 81 23.18 -7.98 -7.38
N SER A 82 22.78 -7.56 -8.57
CA SER A 82 22.63 -8.41 -9.75
C SER A 82 23.93 -9.13 -10.11
N ARG A 83 25.06 -8.39 -10.12
CA ARG A 83 26.39 -8.93 -10.34
C ARG A 83 26.74 -10.05 -9.35
N LYS A 84 26.56 -9.79 -8.05
CA LYS A 84 26.84 -10.77 -7.01
C LYS A 84 26.02 -12.06 -7.16
N LYS A 85 24.75 -11.92 -7.60
CA LYS A 85 23.90 -13.09 -7.89
C LYS A 85 24.36 -13.87 -9.10
N CYS A 86 24.77 -13.19 -10.19
CA CYS A 86 25.36 -13.84 -11.36
C CYS A 86 26.66 -14.57 -11.03
N GLU A 87 27.53 -13.98 -10.22
CA GLU A 87 28.78 -14.62 -9.75
C GLU A 87 28.49 -15.91 -8.96
N GLY A 88 27.49 -15.89 -8.06
CA GLY A 88 27.07 -17.08 -7.33
C GLY A 88 26.49 -18.17 -8.25
N LEU A 89 25.78 -17.76 -9.32
CA LEU A 89 25.24 -18.70 -10.31
C LEU A 89 26.34 -19.32 -11.15
N ILE A 90 27.36 -18.55 -11.55
CA ILE A 90 28.57 -19.06 -12.21
C ILE A 90 29.28 -20.09 -11.34
N ASP A 91 29.39 -19.83 -10.03
CA ASP A 91 30.00 -20.79 -9.09
C ASP A 91 29.21 -22.13 -9.06
N LYS A 92 27.88 -22.08 -8.97
CA LYS A 92 27.04 -23.29 -9.00
C LYS A 92 27.22 -24.09 -10.29
N LEU A 93 27.17 -23.42 -11.44
CA LEU A 93 27.33 -24.04 -12.74
C LEU A 93 28.72 -24.66 -12.93
N TYR A 94 29.77 -23.98 -12.45
CA TYR A 94 31.14 -24.51 -12.50
C TYR A 94 31.33 -25.75 -11.62
N HIS A 95 30.77 -25.76 -10.42
CA HIS A 95 30.83 -26.92 -9.52
C HIS A 95 30.05 -28.12 -10.09
N HIS A 96 28.90 -27.88 -10.72
CA HIS A 96 28.15 -28.94 -11.38
C HIS A 96 28.94 -29.62 -12.51
N ALA A 97 29.68 -28.86 -13.30
CA ALA A 97 30.57 -29.38 -14.32
C ALA A 97 31.81 -30.14 -13.76
N GLY A 98 31.79 -30.52 -12.47
CA GLY A 98 32.88 -31.22 -11.79
C GLY A 98 34.15 -30.37 -11.66
N SER A 99 34.02 -29.05 -11.77
CA SER A 99 35.14 -28.08 -11.77
C SER A 99 36.17 -28.35 -12.90
N GLN A 100 35.72 -28.99 -13.97
CA GLN A 100 36.56 -29.23 -15.14
C GLN A 100 36.76 -27.97 -15.98
N GLY A 101 37.98 -27.79 -16.47
CA GLY A 101 38.35 -26.62 -17.27
C GLY A 101 38.64 -25.37 -16.44
N VAL A 102 38.78 -24.23 -17.12
CA VAL A 102 39.11 -22.95 -16.48
C VAL A 102 37.83 -22.21 -16.06
N LYS A 103 37.70 -21.95 -14.74
CA LYS A 103 36.59 -21.15 -14.22
C LYS A 103 36.55 -19.77 -14.87
N PRO A 104 35.39 -19.30 -15.34
CA PRO A 104 35.26 -17.98 -15.91
C PRO A 104 35.70 -16.88 -14.97
N ARG A 105 36.50 -15.91 -15.46
CA ARG A 105 36.99 -14.79 -14.67
C ARG A 105 35.89 -13.73 -14.49
N THR A 106 35.37 -13.61 -13.28
CA THR A 106 34.32 -12.61 -12.91
C THR A 106 34.94 -11.29 -12.41
N TYR A 107 36.24 -11.27 -12.07
CA TYR A 107 36.94 -10.11 -11.47
C TYR A 107 36.26 -9.59 -10.18
N ARG A 108 35.58 -10.47 -9.45
CA ARG A 108 34.78 -10.09 -8.25
C ARG A 108 35.57 -9.30 -7.22
N ARG A 109 36.83 -9.70 -6.90
CA ARG A 109 37.67 -8.99 -5.92
C ARG A 109 37.93 -7.54 -6.31
N THR A 110 38.22 -7.27 -7.58
CA THR A 110 38.41 -5.91 -8.12
C THR A 110 37.13 -5.10 -8.04
N MET A 111 36.00 -5.71 -8.46
CA MET A 111 34.71 -5.06 -8.42
C MET A 111 34.22 -4.79 -6.99
N ASP A 112 34.48 -5.69 -6.05
CA ASP A 112 34.12 -5.48 -4.63
C ASP A 112 34.96 -4.33 -4.02
N LYS A 113 36.22 -4.21 -4.38
CA LYS A 113 37.07 -3.07 -3.99
C LYS A 113 36.54 -1.76 -4.59
N ASP A 114 36.30 -1.73 -5.90
CA ASP A 114 35.74 -0.56 -6.59
C ASP A 114 34.39 -0.14 -5.99
N TRP A 115 33.52 -1.10 -5.67
CA TRP A 115 32.25 -0.87 -5.02
C TRP A 115 32.41 -0.29 -3.61
N LEU A 116 33.33 -0.85 -2.82
CA LEU A 116 33.58 -0.37 -1.46
C LEU A 116 34.11 1.07 -1.48
N ASP A 117 35.05 1.38 -2.38
CA ASP A 117 35.59 2.72 -2.56
C ASP A 117 34.53 3.73 -3.02
N TYR A 118 33.63 3.29 -3.91
CA TYR A 118 32.48 4.10 -4.34
C TYR A 118 31.48 4.32 -3.19
N SER A 119 31.12 3.27 -2.45
CA SER A 119 30.10 3.33 -1.41
C SER A 119 30.49 4.23 -0.24
N LYS A 120 31.78 4.23 0.13
CA LYS A 120 32.35 5.06 1.22
C LYS A 120 32.40 6.56 0.91
N LYS A 121 32.29 6.96 -0.36
CA LYS A 121 32.35 8.39 -0.72
C LYS A 121 31.13 9.14 -0.17
N LYS A 122 31.38 10.13 0.70
CA LYS A 122 30.33 10.99 1.27
C LYS A 122 29.60 11.78 0.18
N LYS A 123 30.34 12.34 -0.78
CA LYS A 123 29.80 13.09 -1.91
C LYS A 123 30.06 12.32 -3.21
N LYS A 124 28.98 11.96 -3.90
CA LYS A 124 29.03 11.27 -5.19
C LYS A 124 28.65 12.26 -6.29
N THR A 125 29.61 12.66 -7.11
CA THR A 125 29.33 13.48 -8.29
C THR A 125 28.70 12.62 -9.38
N GLU A 126 28.00 13.23 -10.30
CA GLU A 126 27.38 12.54 -11.46
C GLU A 126 28.43 11.74 -12.26
N ALA A 127 29.58 12.35 -12.53
CA ALA A 127 30.69 11.66 -13.22
C ALA A 127 31.17 10.41 -12.47
N THR A 128 31.26 10.49 -11.13
CA THR A 128 31.64 9.34 -10.29
C THR A 128 30.57 8.26 -10.32
N HIS A 129 29.29 8.65 -10.26
CA HIS A 129 28.15 7.75 -10.36
C HIS A 129 28.17 7.04 -11.72
N ARG A 130 28.22 7.80 -12.82
CA ARG A 130 28.23 7.28 -14.19
C ARG A 130 29.43 6.36 -14.47
N LYS A 131 30.63 6.68 -13.94
CA LYS A 131 31.82 5.81 -14.03
C LYS A 131 31.57 4.45 -13.36
N MET A 132 30.93 4.44 -12.19
CA MET A 132 30.63 3.20 -11.47
C MET A 132 29.54 2.40 -12.18
N THR A 133 28.49 3.05 -12.66
CA THR A 133 27.43 2.42 -13.47
C THR A 133 28.02 1.69 -14.69
N ARG A 134 28.92 2.35 -15.44
CA ARG A 134 29.62 1.72 -16.57
C ARG A 134 30.36 0.46 -16.19
N LYS A 135 31.18 0.51 -15.11
CA LYS A 135 31.93 -0.65 -14.63
C LYS A 135 31.02 -1.83 -14.28
N LEU A 136 29.91 -1.55 -13.57
CA LEU A 136 28.94 -2.56 -13.18
C LEU A 136 28.19 -3.15 -14.37
N LEU A 137 27.79 -2.33 -15.33
CA LEU A 137 27.15 -2.79 -16.57
C LEU A 137 28.06 -3.72 -17.39
N GLU A 138 29.34 -3.36 -17.57
CA GLU A 138 30.28 -4.20 -18.31
C GLU A 138 30.61 -5.51 -17.56
N SER A 139 30.70 -5.46 -16.23
CA SER A 139 30.86 -6.66 -15.42
C SER A 139 29.65 -7.59 -15.54
N LEU A 140 28.46 -7.05 -15.36
CA LEU A 140 27.22 -7.83 -15.44
C LEU A 140 26.97 -8.42 -16.84
N LYS A 141 27.26 -7.65 -17.90
CA LYS A 141 27.22 -8.15 -19.30
C LYS A 141 28.10 -9.39 -19.50
N ARG A 142 29.34 -9.32 -19.00
CA ARG A 142 30.29 -10.43 -19.08
C ARG A 142 29.79 -11.64 -18.30
N ASP A 143 29.30 -11.43 -17.08
CA ASP A 143 28.86 -12.50 -16.20
C ASP A 143 27.61 -13.20 -16.75
N ILE A 144 26.65 -12.46 -17.30
CA ILE A 144 25.48 -13.01 -18.02
C ILE A 144 25.95 -13.88 -19.20
N LYS A 145 26.91 -13.38 -20.02
CA LYS A 145 27.43 -14.15 -21.15
C LYS A 145 28.14 -15.44 -20.71
N HIS A 146 28.79 -15.43 -19.55
CA HIS A 146 29.39 -16.67 -19.01
C HIS A 146 28.33 -17.66 -18.60
N ILE A 147 27.25 -17.20 -17.93
CA ILE A 147 26.13 -18.05 -17.54
C ILE A 147 25.47 -18.67 -18.78
N ASP A 148 25.21 -17.88 -19.81
CA ASP A 148 24.59 -18.38 -21.07
C ASP A 148 25.38 -19.51 -21.65
N ARG A 149 26.70 -19.31 -21.83
CA ARG A 149 27.59 -20.36 -22.37
C ARG A 149 27.63 -21.64 -21.52
N MET A 150 27.57 -21.48 -20.19
CA MET A 150 27.58 -22.63 -19.29
C MET A 150 26.24 -23.37 -19.30
N LEU A 151 25.12 -22.67 -19.43
CA LEU A 151 23.80 -23.28 -19.58
C LEU A 151 23.70 -24.03 -20.94
N ASP A 152 24.16 -23.41 -22.04
CA ASP A 152 24.22 -24.04 -23.35
C ASP A 152 25.05 -25.33 -23.32
N GLN A 153 26.18 -25.35 -22.60
CA GLN A 153 27.01 -26.53 -22.42
C GLN A 153 26.30 -27.67 -21.67
N VAL A 154 25.54 -27.33 -20.61
CA VAL A 154 24.74 -28.32 -19.87
C VAL A 154 23.66 -28.91 -20.78
N GLU A 155 22.97 -28.10 -21.54
CA GLU A 155 21.96 -28.54 -22.51
C GLU A 155 22.54 -29.45 -23.58
N LEU A 156 23.66 -29.05 -24.20
CA LEU A 156 24.36 -29.85 -25.23
C LEU A 156 24.83 -31.22 -24.76
N ARG A 157 25.12 -31.38 -23.46
CA ARG A 157 25.49 -32.67 -22.85
C ARG A 157 24.29 -33.51 -22.44
N GLY A 158 23.07 -32.98 -22.54
CA GLY A 158 21.86 -33.66 -22.09
C GLY A 158 21.83 -33.87 -20.56
N GLU A 159 22.59 -33.08 -19.81
CA GLU A 159 22.67 -33.16 -18.35
C GLU A 159 21.45 -32.54 -17.69
N GLN A 160 21.10 -32.99 -16.48
CA GLN A 160 20.06 -32.35 -15.70
C GLN A 160 20.49 -30.93 -15.35
N MET A 161 19.58 -29.95 -15.52
CA MET A 161 19.84 -28.55 -15.23
C MET A 161 20.20 -28.34 -13.74
N PRO A 162 21.42 -27.86 -13.42
CA PRO A 162 21.90 -27.74 -12.03
C PRO A 162 21.34 -26.53 -11.27
N VAL A 163 20.54 -25.71 -11.93
CA VAL A 163 19.95 -24.50 -11.39
C VAL A 163 18.47 -24.69 -11.13
N THR A 164 17.99 -24.15 -10.03
CA THR A 164 16.58 -24.24 -9.66
C THR A 164 15.73 -23.30 -10.53
N HIS A 165 14.43 -23.57 -10.60
CA HIS A 165 13.47 -22.66 -11.23
C HIS A 165 13.53 -21.24 -10.64
N ARG A 166 13.85 -21.13 -9.34
CA ARG A 166 14.06 -19.84 -8.67
C ARG A 166 15.30 -19.11 -9.18
N ASP A 167 16.39 -19.82 -9.44
CA ASP A 167 17.62 -19.25 -9.99
C ASP A 167 17.38 -18.74 -11.42
N LEU A 168 16.68 -19.51 -12.25
CA LEU A 168 16.33 -19.11 -13.63
C LEU A 168 15.41 -17.88 -13.65
N ARG A 169 14.40 -17.85 -12.79
CA ARG A 169 13.54 -16.68 -12.64
C ARG A 169 14.35 -15.45 -12.24
N LEU A 170 15.25 -15.58 -11.27
CA LEU A 170 16.11 -14.49 -10.83
C LEU A 170 17.04 -14.01 -11.96
N LEU A 171 17.62 -14.92 -12.73
CA LEU A 171 18.44 -14.60 -13.90
C LEU A 171 17.65 -13.81 -14.94
N TRP A 172 16.40 -14.21 -15.22
CA TRP A 172 15.52 -13.48 -16.13
C TRP A 172 15.25 -12.05 -15.63
N ILE A 173 14.95 -11.88 -14.36
CA ILE A 173 14.76 -10.55 -13.75
C ILE A 173 16.04 -9.70 -13.86
N ILE A 174 17.20 -10.29 -13.60
CA ILE A 174 18.50 -9.62 -13.71
C ILE A 174 18.78 -9.18 -15.14
N ARG A 175 18.45 -10.00 -16.15
CA ARG A 175 18.60 -9.62 -17.57
C ARG A 175 17.70 -8.43 -17.91
N THR A 176 16.45 -8.43 -17.46
CA THR A 176 15.53 -7.31 -17.68
C THR A 176 16.05 -6.05 -16.98
N ALA A 177 16.47 -6.15 -15.71
CA ALA A 177 17.05 -5.01 -14.98
C ALA A 177 18.32 -4.48 -15.66
N TYR A 178 19.19 -5.37 -16.18
CA TYR A 178 20.37 -4.99 -16.95
C TYR A 178 19.99 -4.20 -18.22
N GLN A 179 19.00 -4.66 -18.99
CA GLN A 179 18.53 -3.98 -20.19
C GLN A 179 17.99 -2.58 -19.87
N GLN A 180 17.17 -2.46 -18.82
CA GLN A 180 16.62 -1.19 -18.35
C GLN A 180 17.73 -0.22 -17.91
N GLN A 181 18.69 -0.68 -17.13
CA GLN A 181 19.81 0.12 -16.64
C GLN A 181 20.75 0.51 -17.79
N ARG A 182 20.96 -0.37 -18.75
CA ARG A 182 21.75 -0.09 -19.97
C ARG A 182 21.08 0.98 -20.82
N TYR A 183 19.77 0.85 -21.07
CA TYR A 183 18.99 1.86 -21.77
C TYR A 183 19.09 3.23 -21.10
N MET A 184 18.86 3.30 -19.79
CA MET A 184 18.93 4.57 -19.04
C MET A 184 20.36 5.16 -19.08
N TYR A 185 21.39 4.33 -19.01
CA TYR A 185 22.77 4.77 -19.14
C TYR A 185 23.09 5.34 -20.52
N ASP A 186 22.69 4.67 -21.60
CA ASP A 186 22.99 5.05 -22.97
C ASP A 186 22.19 6.29 -23.42
N THR A 187 20.93 6.41 -22.99
CA THR A 187 20.06 7.54 -23.32
C THR A 187 20.19 8.71 -22.35
N ASN A 188 21.00 8.57 -21.29
CA ASN A 188 21.15 9.56 -20.22
C ASN A 188 19.83 9.95 -19.57
N THR A 189 18.92 8.98 -19.38
CA THR A 189 17.63 9.15 -18.71
C THR A 189 17.64 8.49 -17.34
N HIS A 190 16.72 8.92 -16.45
CA HIS A 190 16.56 8.34 -15.12
C HIS A 190 15.25 7.55 -14.97
N SER A 191 14.55 7.30 -16.07
CA SER A 191 13.28 6.60 -16.07
C SER A 191 13.16 5.67 -17.27
N CYS A 192 12.47 4.56 -17.09
CA CYS A 192 12.05 3.63 -18.14
C CYS A 192 10.72 2.99 -17.75
N ALA A 193 10.02 2.41 -18.71
CA ALA A 193 8.79 1.67 -18.44
C ALA A 193 9.09 0.45 -17.55
N ASP A 194 8.14 0.13 -16.68
CA ASP A 194 8.19 -1.04 -15.79
C ASP A 194 9.50 -1.20 -15.00
N ARG A 195 10.09 -0.07 -14.60
CA ARG A 195 11.40 -0.03 -13.97
C ARG A 195 11.49 -0.94 -12.76
N ILE A 196 12.42 -1.91 -12.82
CA ILE A 196 12.74 -2.80 -11.70
C ILE A 196 13.58 -2.04 -10.68
N VAL A 197 13.08 -1.92 -9.46
CA VAL A 197 13.77 -1.28 -8.32
C VAL A 197 14.28 -2.30 -7.30
N SER A 198 13.84 -3.56 -7.39
CA SER A 198 14.34 -4.67 -6.58
C SER A 198 14.33 -5.95 -7.39
N ILE A 199 15.47 -6.65 -7.46
CA ILE A 199 15.54 -7.95 -8.18
C ILE A 199 14.80 -9.07 -7.44
N TYR A 200 14.51 -8.89 -6.15
CA TYR A 200 13.75 -9.87 -5.37
C TYR A 200 12.25 -9.61 -5.39
N GLN A 201 11.86 -8.38 -5.66
CA GLN A 201 10.47 -7.92 -5.71
C GLN A 201 10.26 -7.09 -7.00
N PRO A 202 10.30 -7.73 -8.19
CA PRO A 202 10.28 -7.03 -9.47
C PRO A 202 8.95 -6.32 -9.78
N HIS A 203 7.89 -6.59 -9.01
CA HIS A 203 6.59 -5.94 -9.11
C HIS A 203 6.53 -4.59 -8.40
N VAL A 204 7.48 -4.30 -7.49
CA VAL A 204 7.53 -3.01 -6.78
C VAL A 204 7.93 -1.89 -7.74
N ARG A 205 7.23 -0.76 -7.66
CA ARG A 205 7.46 0.41 -8.50
C ARG A 205 7.74 1.65 -7.66
N PRO A 206 8.45 2.63 -8.22
CA PRO A 206 8.58 3.95 -7.62
C PRO A 206 7.25 4.71 -7.77
N ILE A 207 6.70 5.17 -6.66
CA ILE A 207 5.48 5.98 -6.60
C ILE A 207 5.89 7.42 -6.23
N PRO A 208 5.86 8.37 -7.16
CA PRO A 208 6.18 9.76 -6.87
C PRO A 208 5.13 10.39 -5.93
N ARG A 209 5.60 11.04 -4.88
CA ARG A 209 4.75 11.87 -4.02
C ARG A 209 4.73 13.30 -4.54
N GLY A 210 3.67 13.83 -5.02
CA GLY A 210 3.56 15.17 -5.63
C GLY A 210 3.87 16.39 -4.74
N LYS A 211 4.56 16.23 -3.60
CA LYS A 211 4.93 17.30 -2.66
C LYS A 211 6.39 17.71 -2.87
N LEU A 212 6.69 19.01 -2.88
CA LEU A 212 8.05 19.55 -2.92
C LEU A 212 8.93 18.93 -1.80
N GLY A 213 10.07 18.34 -2.18
CA GLY A 213 10.98 17.66 -1.26
C GLY A 213 10.56 16.25 -0.90
N SER A 214 9.54 15.68 -1.53
CA SER A 214 9.03 14.38 -1.22
C SER A 214 9.92 13.26 -1.76
N GLN A 215 10.19 12.32 -0.90
CA GLN A 215 10.82 11.07 -1.25
C GLN A 215 9.88 10.24 -2.15
N ILE A 216 10.46 9.48 -3.08
CA ILE A 216 9.74 8.44 -3.81
C ILE A 216 9.43 7.33 -2.82
N GLU A 217 8.18 6.90 -2.75
CA GLU A 217 7.75 5.72 -2.01
C GLU A 217 7.86 4.49 -2.94
N PHE A 218 8.17 3.32 -2.37
CA PHE A 218 8.35 2.08 -3.14
C PHE A 218 7.38 1.03 -2.63
N GLY A 219 6.31 0.80 -3.36
CA GLY A 219 5.25 -0.09 -2.91
C GLY A 219 4.05 -0.09 -3.83
N SER A 220 2.88 -0.32 -3.24
CA SER A 220 1.60 -0.26 -3.94
C SER A 220 0.83 1.01 -3.60
N LYS A 221 0.23 1.65 -4.60
CA LYS A 221 -0.67 2.79 -4.44
C LYS A 221 -2.09 2.28 -4.19
N LEU A 222 -2.70 2.80 -3.15
CA LEU A 222 -4.03 2.40 -2.68
C LEU A 222 -4.98 3.59 -2.83
N GLY A 223 -6.07 3.42 -3.58
CA GLY A 223 -7.23 4.29 -3.52
C GLY A 223 -8.14 3.81 -2.39
N VAL A 224 -8.37 4.64 -1.40
CA VAL A 224 -9.10 4.27 -0.18
C VAL A 224 -10.32 5.15 0.00
N SER A 225 -11.44 4.54 0.31
CA SER A 225 -12.66 5.20 0.76
C SER A 225 -12.82 5.01 2.27
N LEU A 226 -13.29 6.06 2.96
CA LEU A 226 -13.60 6.03 4.39
C LEU A 226 -15.07 6.43 4.58
N ASP A 227 -15.82 5.56 5.20
CA ASP A 227 -17.22 5.73 5.52
C ASP A 227 -17.46 5.46 7.00
N ASP A 228 -17.81 6.49 7.77
CA ASP A 228 -18.07 6.44 9.22
C ASP A 228 -16.93 5.74 10.02
N GLY A 229 -15.67 5.94 9.59
CA GLY A 229 -14.48 5.36 10.21
C GLY A 229 -14.07 3.98 9.69
N PHE A 230 -14.90 3.34 8.85
CA PHE A 230 -14.55 2.10 8.14
C PHE A 230 -13.81 2.43 6.85
N ALA A 231 -12.63 1.87 6.67
CA ALA A 231 -11.80 2.10 5.50
C ALA A 231 -11.88 0.90 4.55
N ARG A 232 -12.03 1.17 3.24
CA ARG A 232 -12.00 0.15 2.18
C ARG A 232 -10.99 0.50 1.11
N ILE A 233 -10.31 -0.51 0.59
CA ILE A 233 -9.43 -0.37 -0.57
C ILE A 233 -10.27 -0.57 -1.83
N THR A 234 -10.49 0.51 -2.56
CA THR A 234 -11.23 0.48 -3.83
C THR A 234 -10.32 0.17 -5.01
N THR A 235 -9.11 0.71 -4.98
CA THR A 235 -8.11 0.52 -6.03
C THR A 235 -6.79 0.10 -5.41
N PHE A 236 -6.23 -0.96 -5.95
CA PHE A 236 -4.90 -1.47 -5.59
C PHE A 236 -4.03 -1.49 -6.86
N SER A 237 -2.95 -0.71 -6.88
CA SER A 237 -2.06 -0.65 -8.04
C SER A 237 -0.60 -0.68 -7.61
N TRP A 238 0.22 -1.43 -8.35
CA TRP A 238 1.67 -1.37 -8.22
C TRP A 238 2.28 -0.23 -9.02
N ASP A 239 1.54 0.32 -9.97
CA ASP A 239 1.96 1.46 -10.77
C ASP A 239 1.37 2.76 -10.26
N ALA A 240 2.10 3.86 -10.47
CA ALA A 240 1.58 5.19 -10.21
C ALA A 240 0.42 5.49 -11.17
N TYR A 241 -0.68 5.96 -10.64
CA TYR A 241 -1.86 6.34 -11.42
C TYR A 241 -2.47 7.65 -10.89
N HIS A 242 -3.32 8.28 -11.69
CA HIS A 242 -4.00 9.51 -11.31
C HIS A 242 -5.26 9.19 -10.48
N GLU A 243 -5.27 9.60 -9.23
CA GLU A 243 -6.27 9.26 -8.21
C GLU A 243 -7.70 9.71 -8.55
N ALA A 244 -7.82 10.79 -9.32
CA ALA A 244 -9.13 11.33 -9.67
C ALA A 244 -10.05 10.32 -10.37
N GLY A 245 -9.47 9.33 -11.07
CA GLY A 245 -10.22 8.27 -11.72
C GLY A 245 -10.92 7.30 -10.76
N ASP A 246 -10.51 7.27 -9.50
CA ASP A 246 -11.10 6.36 -8.50
C ASP A 246 -12.44 6.84 -7.96
N LEU A 247 -12.74 8.16 -8.03
CA LEU A 247 -13.85 8.75 -7.30
C LEU A 247 -15.21 8.15 -7.69
N ILE A 248 -15.50 8.06 -8.97
CA ILE A 248 -16.78 7.52 -9.46
C ILE A 248 -16.95 6.09 -8.97
N LYS A 249 -15.91 5.26 -9.12
CA LYS A 249 -15.93 3.87 -8.65
C LYS A 249 -16.18 3.79 -7.15
N GLN A 250 -15.55 4.64 -6.34
CA GLN A 250 -15.74 4.67 -4.89
C GLN A 250 -17.17 5.06 -4.49
N VAL A 251 -17.79 6.00 -5.20
CA VAL A 251 -19.15 6.40 -4.97
C VAL A 251 -20.16 5.30 -5.40
N GLU A 252 -19.90 4.61 -6.50
CA GLU A 252 -20.72 3.47 -6.93
C GLU A 252 -20.59 2.27 -5.96
N GLU A 253 -19.40 2.00 -5.44
CA GLU A 253 -19.19 0.99 -4.40
C GLU A 253 -19.92 1.36 -3.10
N TYR A 254 -19.94 2.64 -2.74
CA TYR A 254 -20.75 3.13 -1.61
C TYR A 254 -22.23 2.85 -1.84
N ARG A 255 -22.75 3.17 -3.04
CA ARG A 255 -24.15 2.86 -3.40
C ARG A 255 -24.46 1.36 -3.34
N ALA A 256 -23.58 0.54 -3.88
CA ALA A 256 -23.75 -0.92 -3.84
C ALA A 256 -23.76 -1.48 -2.40
N LEU A 257 -23.06 -0.81 -1.47
CA LEU A 257 -22.97 -1.20 -0.07
C LEU A 257 -24.20 -0.75 0.74
N HIS A 258 -24.74 0.45 0.46
CA HIS A 258 -25.78 1.12 1.26
C HIS A 258 -27.16 1.20 0.60
N GLY A 259 -27.27 0.89 -0.70
CA GLY A 259 -28.53 1.03 -1.47
C GLY A 259 -28.85 2.46 -1.88
N HIS A 260 -28.03 3.45 -1.50
CA HIS A 260 -28.22 4.87 -1.84
C HIS A 260 -26.85 5.55 -2.05
N TYR A 261 -26.83 6.70 -2.73
CA TYR A 261 -25.63 7.50 -2.87
C TYR A 261 -25.30 8.27 -1.58
N PRO A 262 -24.03 8.68 -1.38
CA PRO A 262 -23.67 9.59 -0.31
C PRO A 262 -24.25 10.99 -0.56
N GLU A 263 -24.67 11.70 0.47
CA GLU A 263 -25.06 13.11 0.37
C GLU A 263 -23.86 14.02 0.12
N LEU A 264 -22.71 13.65 0.69
CA LEU A 264 -21.50 14.46 0.68
C LEU A 264 -20.26 13.61 0.42
N VAL A 265 -19.48 14.04 -0.56
CA VAL A 265 -18.16 13.48 -0.85
C VAL A 265 -17.08 14.48 -0.44
N GLN A 266 -16.16 14.03 0.43
CA GLN A 266 -15.05 14.82 0.96
C GLN A 266 -13.74 14.33 0.38
N VAL A 267 -13.12 15.11 -0.49
CA VAL A 267 -11.92 14.73 -1.26
C VAL A 267 -10.91 15.88 -1.35
N ASP A 268 -9.68 15.54 -1.69
CA ASP A 268 -8.68 16.55 -2.03
C ASP A 268 -8.96 17.17 -3.42
N LYS A 269 -8.35 18.33 -3.68
CA LYS A 269 -8.52 19.08 -4.93
C LYS A 269 -8.25 18.25 -6.18
N ILE A 270 -7.34 17.28 -6.10
CA ILE A 270 -6.96 16.43 -7.24
C ILE A 270 -8.14 15.61 -7.78
N TYR A 271 -9.08 15.21 -6.92
CA TYR A 271 -10.28 14.46 -7.30
C TYR A 271 -11.36 15.32 -7.94
N ALA A 272 -11.30 16.63 -7.77
CA ALA A 272 -12.36 17.57 -8.17
C ALA A 272 -12.25 18.01 -9.63
N THR A 273 -12.07 17.06 -10.55
CA THR A 273 -12.07 17.30 -12.00
C THR A 273 -13.44 17.76 -12.49
N GLN A 274 -13.50 18.36 -13.70
CA GLN A 274 -14.77 18.75 -14.30
C GLN A 274 -15.71 17.56 -14.49
N GLU A 275 -15.17 16.42 -14.91
CA GLU A 275 -15.90 15.16 -15.12
C GLU A 275 -16.52 14.68 -13.82
N ASN A 276 -15.74 14.54 -12.76
CA ASN A 276 -16.22 14.10 -11.45
C ASN A 276 -17.27 15.04 -10.89
N ARG A 277 -17.08 16.36 -11.02
CA ARG A 277 -18.09 17.35 -10.56
C ARG A 277 -19.40 17.25 -11.31
N ARG A 278 -19.36 17.09 -12.64
CA ARG A 278 -20.56 16.91 -13.46
C ARG A 278 -21.30 15.65 -13.04
N TRP A 279 -20.58 14.53 -12.95
CA TRP A 279 -21.13 13.24 -12.57
C TRP A 279 -21.81 13.25 -11.19
N LEU A 280 -21.16 13.88 -10.19
CA LEU A 280 -21.71 14.06 -8.84
C LEU A 280 -22.94 14.97 -8.84
N LYS A 281 -22.93 16.07 -9.60
CA LYS A 281 -24.02 17.00 -9.70
C LYS A 281 -25.29 16.38 -10.31
N GLU A 282 -25.14 15.54 -11.32
CA GLU A 282 -26.24 14.79 -11.96
C GLU A 282 -26.96 13.85 -10.97
N ARG A 283 -26.30 13.48 -9.87
CA ARG A 283 -26.82 12.59 -8.81
C ARG A 283 -27.13 13.31 -7.49
N ASP A 284 -27.17 14.64 -7.52
CA ASP A 284 -27.36 15.50 -6.35
C ASP A 284 -26.39 15.22 -5.18
N ILE A 285 -25.15 14.87 -5.50
CA ILE A 285 -24.09 14.59 -4.53
C ILE A 285 -23.22 15.84 -4.34
N LYS A 286 -23.12 16.33 -3.10
CA LYS A 286 -22.28 17.48 -2.75
C LYS A 286 -20.80 17.08 -2.68
N ILE A 287 -19.90 18.00 -3.06
CA ILE A 287 -18.46 17.82 -2.97
C ILE A 287 -17.82 18.98 -2.19
N THR A 288 -16.88 18.69 -1.28
CA THR A 288 -16.20 19.71 -0.45
C THR A 288 -14.98 20.35 -1.11
N ALA A 289 -14.66 20.04 -2.35
CA ALA A 289 -13.54 20.65 -3.04
C ALA A 289 -13.82 22.10 -3.49
N PRO A 290 -12.81 22.99 -3.49
CA PRO A 290 -12.97 24.36 -3.96
C PRO A 290 -13.48 24.41 -5.41
N PRO A 291 -14.28 25.40 -5.80
CA PRO A 291 -14.72 25.55 -7.18
C PRO A 291 -13.53 25.68 -8.14
N LEU A 292 -13.73 25.25 -9.40
CA LEU A 292 -12.74 25.39 -10.46
C LEU A 292 -12.69 26.86 -10.95
N GLY A 293 -11.51 27.28 -11.38
CA GLY A 293 -11.31 28.60 -11.96
C GLY A 293 -10.66 29.60 -11.01
N ARG A 294 -10.60 30.86 -11.46
CA ARG A 294 -10.05 31.97 -10.67
C ARG A 294 -10.96 32.24 -9.49
N ARG A 295 -10.40 32.29 -8.28
CA ARG A 295 -11.17 32.67 -7.10
C ARG A 295 -11.79 34.06 -7.34
N PRO A 296 -13.11 34.26 -7.09
CA PRO A 296 -13.68 35.59 -7.12
C PRO A 296 -12.91 36.49 -6.15
N ALA A 297 -12.81 37.77 -6.47
CA ALA A 297 -12.19 38.77 -5.61
C ALA A 297 -12.81 38.62 -4.22
N LYS A 298 -11.99 38.66 -3.16
CA LYS A 298 -12.32 38.34 -1.76
C LYS A 298 -13.72 38.80 -1.36
N GLU A 299 -14.72 37.98 -1.59
CA GLU A 299 -15.97 38.09 -0.85
C GLU A 299 -15.65 37.80 0.63
N LYS A 300 -16.02 38.71 1.49
CA LYS A 300 -15.83 38.55 2.94
C LYS A 300 -16.71 37.39 3.38
N GLN A 301 -16.14 36.18 3.41
CA GLN A 301 -16.84 35.01 3.95
C GLN A 301 -17.35 35.32 5.36
N SER A 302 -18.61 35.03 5.63
CA SER A 302 -19.19 35.16 6.94
C SER A 302 -18.49 34.26 7.98
N TYR A 303 -18.55 34.61 9.24
CA TYR A 303 -17.98 33.79 10.32
C TYR A 303 -18.54 32.36 10.31
N SER A 304 -19.83 32.20 10.03
CA SER A 304 -20.48 30.89 9.94
C SER A 304 -19.94 30.03 8.77
N GLN A 305 -19.73 30.66 7.62
CA GLN A 305 -19.10 29.97 6.46
C GLN A 305 -17.67 29.52 6.74
N LYS A 306 -16.87 30.35 7.42
CA LYS A 306 -15.51 29.98 7.83
C LYS A 306 -15.50 28.83 8.85
N ARG A 307 -16.44 28.85 9.81
CA ARG A 307 -16.58 27.78 10.80
C ARG A 307 -16.99 26.46 10.14
N LYS A 308 -17.94 26.51 9.20
CA LYS A 308 -18.37 25.34 8.44
C LYS A 308 -17.21 24.76 7.62
N ALA A 309 -16.48 25.60 6.89
CA ALA A 309 -15.32 25.17 6.09
C ALA A 309 -14.21 24.55 6.96
N ARG A 310 -13.94 25.10 8.16
CA ARG A 310 -12.98 24.51 9.13
C ARG A 310 -13.44 23.15 9.62
N LYS A 311 -14.74 22.98 9.92
CA LYS A 311 -15.30 21.70 10.35
C LYS A 311 -15.19 20.64 9.25
N GLU A 312 -15.54 21.00 8.02
CA GLU A 312 -15.44 20.12 6.86
C GLU A 312 -13.99 19.72 6.57
N ALA A 313 -13.03 20.65 6.69
CA ALA A 313 -11.61 20.36 6.56
C ALA A 313 -11.10 19.41 7.67
N ALA A 314 -11.53 19.61 8.92
CA ALA A 314 -11.19 18.73 10.03
C ALA A 314 -11.79 17.33 9.86
N GLU A 315 -13.01 17.22 9.35
CA GLU A 315 -13.64 15.94 9.03
C GLU A 315 -12.85 15.22 7.92
N ARG A 316 -12.43 15.91 6.87
CA ARG A 316 -11.61 15.34 5.78
C ARG A 316 -10.32 14.73 6.30
N ASN A 317 -9.67 15.34 7.30
CA ASN A 317 -8.41 14.84 7.86
C ASN A 317 -8.55 13.48 8.58
N ARG A 318 -9.77 12.97 8.78
CA ARG A 318 -9.99 11.64 9.37
C ARG A 318 -9.38 10.52 8.51
N ILE A 319 -9.44 10.64 7.19
CA ILE A 319 -8.82 9.64 6.30
C ILE A 319 -7.29 9.66 6.41
N GLU A 320 -6.68 10.86 6.53
CA GLU A 320 -5.24 10.98 6.79
C GLU A 320 -4.87 10.36 8.15
N GLY A 321 -5.70 10.58 9.18
CA GLY A 321 -5.55 9.93 10.48
C GLY A 321 -5.64 8.40 10.40
N LYS A 322 -6.52 7.88 9.55
CA LYS A 322 -6.63 6.43 9.29
C LYS A 322 -5.37 5.89 8.60
N PHE A 323 -4.80 6.62 7.65
CA PHE A 323 -3.51 6.26 7.05
C PHE A 323 -2.36 6.29 8.07
N GLY A 324 -2.32 7.31 8.93
CA GLY A 324 -1.37 7.38 10.05
C GLY A 324 -1.50 6.19 11.00
N GLN A 325 -2.71 5.78 11.34
CA GLN A 325 -2.99 4.57 12.12
C GLN A 325 -2.44 3.32 11.42
N GLY A 326 -2.73 3.15 10.12
CA GLY A 326 -2.24 2.03 9.34
C GLY A 326 -0.71 1.98 9.28
N LYS A 327 -0.07 3.13 9.01
CA LYS A 327 1.39 3.22 8.87
C LYS A 327 2.13 3.03 10.20
N ASN A 328 1.66 3.63 11.28
CA ASN A 328 2.36 3.62 12.57
C ASN A 328 1.94 2.45 13.48
N GLY A 329 0.67 2.05 13.45
CA GLY A 329 0.16 0.98 14.31
C GLY A 329 0.15 -0.41 13.69
N TYR A 330 0.06 -0.50 12.36
CA TYR A 330 -0.12 -1.79 11.65
C TYR A 330 0.93 -2.06 10.58
N ALA A 331 2.04 -1.31 10.60
CA ALA A 331 3.17 -1.47 9.68
C ALA A 331 2.80 -1.42 8.18
N LEU A 332 1.80 -0.61 7.80
CA LEU A 332 1.44 -0.36 6.41
C LEU A 332 2.58 0.31 5.62
N ASN A 333 3.52 0.96 6.32
CA ASN A 333 4.75 1.54 5.78
C ASN A 333 5.92 0.54 5.71
N GLN A 334 5.71 -0.75 6.00
CA GLN A 334 6.78 -1.74 6.09
C GLN A 334 6.30 -3.16 5.76
N ILE A 335 5.71 -3.34 4.58
CA ILE A 335 5.20 -4.65 4.14
C ILE A 335 6.36 -5.60 3.87
N ARG A 336 6.50 -6.65 4.67
CA ARG A 336 7.61 -7.62 4.61
C ARG A 336 7.34 -8.81 3.68
N ALA A 337 6.10 -8.99 3.21
CA ALA A 337 5.78 -10.01 2.23
C ALA A 337 6.50 -9.73 0.90
N ARG A 338 7.10 -10.75 0.27
CA ARG A 338 7.96 -10.58 -0.91
C ARG A 338 7.29 -10.93 -2.23
N LEU A 339 6.23 -11.72 -2.21
CA LEU A 339 5.46 -12.06 -3.40
C LEU A 339 4.32 -11.08 -3.57
N LYS A 340 3.95 -10.82 -4.81
CA LYS A 340 2.90 -9.86 -5.17
C LYS A 340 1.60 -10.17 -4.42
N GLU A 341 1.08 -11.36 -4.58
CA GLU A 341 -0.20 -11.81 -4.03
C GLU A 341 -0.20 -11.79 -2.49
N THR A 342 0.92 -12.18 -1.88
CA THR A 342 1.03 -12.17 -0.40
C THR A 342 1.17 -10.75 0.15
N SER A 343 1.74 -9.83 -0.60
CA SER A 343 1.79 -8.41 -0.24
C SER A 343 0.41 -7.77 -0.31
N GLU A 344 -0.34 -8.04 -1.39
CA GLU A 344 -1.71 -7.57 -1.58
C GLU A 344 -2.63 -8.08 -0.45
N SER A 345 -2.57 -9.37 -0.16
CA SER A 345 -3.32 -9.98 0.94
C SER A 345 -2.92 -9.41 2.32
N TRP A 346 -1.63 -9.09 2.53
CA TRP A 346 -1.18 -8.46 3.78
C TRP A 346 -1.78 -7.07 3.96
N VAL A 347 -1.74 -6.25 2.93
CA VAL A 347 -2.32 -4.91 2.96
C VAL A 347 -3.83 -4.96 3.22
N ALA A 348 -4.56 -5.83 2.51
CA ALA A 348 -6.00 -6.02 2.72
C ALA A 348 -6.34 -6.49 4.15
N CYS A 349 -5.55 -7.42 4.70
CA CYS A 349 -5.69 -7.87 6.08
C CYS A 349 -5.49 -6.73 7.10
N ILE A 350 -4.53 -5.81 6.87
CA ILE A 350 -4.34 -4.62 7.73
C ILE A 350 -5.63 -3.80 7.78
N PHE A 351 -6.22 -3.47 6.62
CA PHE A 351 -7.46 -2.68 6.58
C PHE A 351 -8.63 -3.40 7.25
N PHE A 352 -8.75 -4.72 7.04
CA PHE A 352 -9.76 -5.52 7.71
C PHE A 352 -9.62 -5.48 9.23
N VAL A 353 -8.41 -5.69 9.76
CA VAL A 353 -8.13 -5.61 11.21
C VAL A 353 -8.41 -4.21 11.76
N MET A 354 -8.02 -3.15 11.04
CA MET A 354 -8.34 -1.77 11.43
C MET A 354 -9.85 -1.51 11.50
N ASN A 355 -10.64 -2.15 10.64
CA ASN A 355 -12.10 -2.06 10.66
C ASN A 355 -12.70 -2.86 11.83
N LEU A 356 -12.16 -4.03 12.15
CA LEU A 356 -12.58 -4.82 13.33
C LEU A 356 -12.34 -4.04 14.63
N ILE A 357 -11.17 -3.43 14.79
CA ILE A 357 -10.84 -2.64 15.98
C ILE A 357 -11.71 -1.37 16.06
N HIS A 358 -12.01 -0.74 14.91
CA HIS A 358 -12.93 0.39 14.88
C HIS A 358 -14.35 -0.02 15.33
N LEU A 359 -14.81 -1.19 14.89
CA LEU A 359 -16.08 -1.76 15.32
C LEU A 359 -16.11 -2.00 16.83
N GLU A 360 -15.08 -2.66 17.37
CA GLU A 360 -14.97 -2.96 18.78
C GLU A 360 -14.97 -1.68 19.63
N ALA A 361 -14.20 -0.67 19.24
CA ALA A 361 -14.17 0.62 19.93
C ALA A 361 -15.55 1.29 19.96
N ASN A 362 -16.30 1.26 18.85
CA ASN A 362 -17.65 1.82 18.80
C ASN A 362 -18.63 1.06 19.69
N HIS A 363 -18.53 -0.26 19.77
CA HIS A 363 -19.36 -1.06 20.68
C HIS A 363 -19.02 -0.80 22.15
N PHE A 364 -17.75 -0.71 22.47
CA PHE A 364 -17.29 -0.40 23.83
C PHE A 364 -17.78 0.97 24.27
N PHE A 365 -17.55 2.03 23.49
CA PHE A 365 -18.03 3.38 23.83
C PHE A 365 -19.56 3.45 23.87
N GLY A 366 -20.26 2.79 22.94
CA GLY A 366 -21.73 2.72 22.94
C GLY A 366 -22.29 2.07 24.21
N SER A 367 -21.68 0.99 24.67
CA SER A 367 -22.06 0.31 25.92
C SER A 367 -21.70 1.14 27.15
N PHE A 368 -20.55 1.80 27.14
CA PHE A 368 -20.08 2.69 28.20
C PHE A 368 -20.99 3.92 28.35
N PHE A 369 -21.37 4.58 27.25
CA PHE A 369 -22.30 5.71 27.31
C PHE A 369 -23.69 5.31 27.74
N LYS A 370 -24.24 4.18 27.28
CA LYS A 370 -25.52 3.63 27.78
C LYS A 370 -25.47 3.36 29.27
N TRP A 371 -24.37 2.86 29.77
CA TRP A 371 -24.16 2.59 31.16
C TRP A 371 -24.06 3.90 31.97
N ILE A 372 -23.34 4.95 31.53
CA ILE A 372 -23.29 6.26 32.17
C ILE A 372 -24.67 6.92 32.22
N THR A 373 -25.45 6.86 31.11
CA THR A 373 -26.80 7.44 31.10
C THR A 373 -27.74 6.69 32.02
N SER A 374 -27.65 5.37 32.12
CA SER A 374 -28.40 4.56 33.09
C SER A 374 -28.05 4.93 34.55
N LEU A 375 -26.81 5.32 34.83
CA LEU A 375 -26.39 5.81 36.12
C LEU A 375 -26.96 7.20 36.48
N ALA A 376 -27.04 8.08 35.47
CA ALA A 376 -27.62 9.41 35.60
C ALA A 376 -29.15 9.37 35.84
N GLU A 377 -29.81 8.29 35.39
CA GLU A 377 -31.27 8.07 35.58
C GLU A 377 -31.63 7.36 36.90
N GLY A 378 -30.70 7.18 37.86
CA GLY A 378 -30.99 6.77 39.21
C GLY A 378 -30.74 5.32 39.60
N GLY A 379 -29.92 4.59 38.86
CA GLY A 379 -29.42 3.26 39.22
C GLY A 379 -28.22 3.33 40.17
N ALA A 380 -28.28 2.60 41.30
CA ALA A 380 -27.18 2.53 42.27
C ALA A 380 -25.86 2.02 41.63
N LEU A 381 -24.79 2.76 41.88
CA LEU A 381 -23.44 2.48 41.42
C LEU A 381 -22.87 1.21 42.09
N ASP A 382 -22.66 0.16 41.30
CA ASP A 382 -21.68 -0.86 41.67
C ASP A 382 -20.29 -0.50 41.07
N THR A 383 -19.63 0.43 41.78
CA THR A 383 -18.30 0.95 41.43
C THR A 383 -17.22 -0.13 41.47
N ALA A 384 -17.39 -1.20 42.22
CA ALA A 384 -16.42 -2.26 42.38
C ALA A 384 -16.30 -3.12 41.11
N ASN A 385 -17.41 -3.52 40.49
CA ASN A 385 -17.44 -4.26 39.23
C ASN A 385 -16.89 -3.44 38.05
N MET A 386 -17.05 -2.12 38.11
CA MET A 386 -16.54 -1.19 37.09
C MET A 386 -15.01 -1.08 37.13
N ILE A 387 -14.43 -0.90 38.28
CA ILE A 387 -12.98 -0.80 38.48
C ILE A 387 -12.32 -2.13 38.06
N GLN A 388 -12.93 -3.27 38.40
CA GLN A 388 -12.43 -4.58 38.02
C GLN A 388 -12.51 -4.82 36.55
N PHE A 389 -13.55 -4.39 35.84
CA PHE A 389 -13.68 -4.48 34.37
C PHE A 389 -12.65 -3.58 33.65
N PHE A 390 -12.44 -2.35 34.12
CA PHE A 390 -11.41 -1.45 33.56
C PHE A 390 -10.00 -1.97 33.84
N TYR A 391 -9.73 -2.49 35.01
CA TYR A 391 -8.42 -3.03 35.38
C TYR A 391 -8.07 -4.28 34.54
N TYR A 392 -9.04 -5.14 34.30
CA TYR A 392 -8.85 -6.34 33.46
C TYR A 392 -8.53 -5.96 32.00
N ARG A 393 -9.27 -5.03 31.40
CA ARG A 393 -9.06 -4.59 30.01
C ARG A 393 -7.77 -3.78 29.82
N ILE A 394 -7.40 -2.92 30.75
CA ILE A 394 -6.15 -2.15 30.68
C ILE A 394 -4.94 -3.07 30.87
N SER A 395 -5.04 -4.08 31.75
CA SER A 395 -3.98 -5.05 31.97
C SER A 395 -3.76 -5.99 30.77
N GLU A 396 -4.78 -6.29 29.98
CA GLU A 396 -4.64 -7.03 28.72
C GLU A 396 -3.97 -6.20 27.63
N GLN A 397 -4.26 -4.89 27.53
CA GLN A 397 -3.62 -4.00 26.55
C GLN A 397 -2.17 -3.64 26.88
N SER A 398 -1.75 -3.72 28.13
CA SER A 398 -0.37 -3.45 28.56
C SER A 398 0.54 -4.68 28.51
N ARG A 399 0.03 -5.85 28.17
CA ARG A 399 0.79 -7.12 28.04
C ARG A 399 1.00 -7.57 26.58
N ASN A 400 0.50 -6.80 25.62
CA ASN A 400 0.76 -6.93 24.19
C ASN A 400 1.50 -5.67 23.69
#